data_ce76f7be9d05d71208c6d4251f3e61e9
#
_entry.id   ce76f7be9d05d71208c6d4251f3e61e9
#
_cell.length_a   1.000
_cell.length_b   1.000
_cell.length_c   1.000
_cell.angle_alpha   90.00
_cell.angle_beta   90.00
_cell.angle_gamma   90.00
#
_symmetry.space_group_name_H-M   'P 1'
#
loop_
_entity.id
_entity.type
_entity.pdbx_description
1 polymer ?
#
loop_
_entity_poly.entity_id
_entity_poly.type
_entity_poly.pdbx_seq_one_letter_code
_entity_poly.pdbx_strand_id
1 'polypeptide(L)'
;MSEQPRERVGDLRAFAATNGWLYEPTADPPALSGDLWENVTAGTVHDRVSGDGWEAGRIVGGSRTAERVHRSGGVTIKTRVSVNVPTKSIDLGYLAIRLPRRLPHLVLDARENNGILSSLQHQPRRSQRLRLEGDFDLHFHLFAPKGYERDALYVFTPDLMALLIDETGDLDVEIRDDMLIVYRPGGFDLADAATWERFARIRSTVGAKAWTQTDGYRDDRVTAGLSASVGPDGRRLKRALPRGVRVAVAIASAFALIAGGVVAAVFSVVASTL
;
A
#
# COMPACT_ATOMS: atom_id res chain seq x y z
N MET A 1 -9.60 -2.30 -36.66
CA MET A 1 -8.33 -2.05 -35.97
C MET A 1 -7.64 -3.39 -35.86
N SER A 2 -6.59 -3.64 -36.67
CA SER A 2 -5.79 -4.86 -36.61
C SER A 2 -4.91 -4.79 -35.37
N GLU A 3 -5.16 -5.67 -34.43
CA GLU A 3 -4.33 -5.89 -33.24
C GLU A 3 -2.94 -6.34 -33.76
N GLN A 4 -1.92 -5.51 -33.59
CA GLN A 4 -0.55 -5.90 -33.89
C GLN A 4 -0.17 -7.07 -32.99
N PRO A 5 0.46 -8.14 -33.52
CA PRO A 5 0.89 -9.25 -32.71
C PRO A 5 1.86 -8.73 -31.61
N ARG A 6 1.51 -8.98 -30.35
CA ARG A 6 2.35 -8.61 -29.20
C ARG A 6 3.65 -9.39 -29.28
N GLU A 7 4.76 -8.66 -29.24
CA GLU A 7 6.09 -9.27 -29.20
C GLU A 7 6.26 -10.00 -27.85
N ARG A 8 6.58 -11.29 -27.92
CA ARG A 8 6.76 -12.15 -26.73
C ARG A 8 8.24 -12.28 -26.42
N VAL A 9 8.57 -12.16 -25.14
CA VAL A 9 9.95 -12.27 -24.63
C VAL A 9 10.53 -13.69 -24.78
N GLY A 10 9.68 -14.69 -25.08
CA GLY A 10 10.10 -16.09 -25.14
C GLY A 10 10.40 -16.66 -23.76
N ASP A 11 11.59 -17.25 -23.58
CA ASP A 11 12.04 -17.74 -22.27
C ASP A 11 12.48 -16.57 -21.38
N LEU A 12 11.71 -16.31 -20.31
CA LEU A 12 11.96 -15.22 -19.35
C LEU A 12 13.32 -15.38 -18.64
N ARG A 13 13.80 -16.59 -18.41
CA ARG A 13 15.12 -16.85 -17.84
C ARG A 13 16.24 -16.39 -18.78
N ALA A 14 16.14 -16.76 -20.05
CA ALA A 14 17.13 -16.37 -21.05
C ALA A 14 17.10 -14.84 -21.26
N PHE A 15 15.91 -14.25 -21.28
CA PHE A 15 15.74 -12.81 -21.37
C PHE A 15 16.37 -12.08 -20.18
N ALA A 16 16.13 -12.51 -18.96
CA ALA A 16 16.73 -11.93 -17.77
C ALA A 16 18.26 -12.04 -17.81
N ALA A 17 18.79 -13.21 -18.15
CA ALA A 17 20.23 -13.45 -18.26
C ALA A 17 20.91 -12.53 -19.32
N THR A 18 20.27 -12.36 -20.47
CA THR A 18 20.77 -11.46 -21.54
C THR A 18 20.85 -10.00 -21.07
N ASN A 19 19.95 -9.60 -20.16
CA ASN A 19 19.95 -8.24 -19.59
C ASN A 19 20.80 -8.11 -18.31
N GLY A 20 21.49 -9.18 -17.89
CA GLY A 20 22.27 -9.20 -16.66
C GLY A 20 21.43 -9.19 -15.37
N TRP A 21 20.19 -9.68 -15.44
CA TRP A 21 19.26 -9.75 -14.32
C TRP A 21 19.18 -11.16 -13.75
N LEU A 22 18.86 -11.25 -12.46
CA LEU A 22 18.57 -12.50 -11.80
C LEU A 22 17.12 -12.92 -12.04
N TYR A 23 16.88 -14.19 -12.35
CA TYR A 23 15.53 -14.76 -12.48
C TYR A 23 15.32 -15.94 -11.54
N GLU A 24 14.22 -15.89 -10.80
CA GLU A 24 13.75 -16.94 -9.91
C GLU A 24 12.29 -17.30 -10.27
N PRO A 25 12.02 -18.54 -10.73
CA PRO A 25 10.66 -18.93 -11.12
C PRO A 25 9.67 -18.90 -9.96
N THR A 26 10.18 -19.20 -8.76
CA THR A 26 9.45 -19.09 -7.49
C THR A 26 10.39 -18.62 -6.40
N ALA A 27 9.93 -17.73 -5.55
CA ALA A 27 10.68 -17.20 -4.42
C ALA A 27 9.76 -16.94 -3.23
N ASP A 28 10.33 -16.86 -2.05
CA ASP A 28 9.64 -16.33 -0.88
C ASP A 28 9.33 -14.83 -1.10
N PRO A 29 8.27 -14.29 -0.46
CA PRO A 29 8.04 -12.86 -0.50
C PRO A 29 9.27 -12.09 -0.04
N PRO A 30 9.67 -11.04 -0.79
CA PRO A 30 10.87 -10.31 -0.47
C PRO A 30 10.75 -9.60 0.87
N ALA A 31 11.87 -9.46 1.59
CA ALA A 31 11.96 -8.70 2.82
C ALA A 31 11.98 -7.18 2.56
N LEU A 32 11.15 -6.72 1.63
CA LEU A 32 11.01 -5.31 1.30
C LEU A 32 9.94 -4.64 2.16
N SER A 33 10.08 -3.34 2.38
CA SER A 33 9.04 -2.55 3.02
C SER A 33 7.89 -2.31 2.04
N GLY A 34 6.68 -2.69 2.41
CA GLY A 34 5.47 -2.47 1.61
C GLY A 34 4.25 -3.10 2.27
N ASP A 35 3.09 -2.48 2.12
CA ASP A 35 1.82 -3.00 2.65
C ASP A 35 1.45 -4.33 1.99
N LEU A 36 1.92 -4.52 0.76
CA LEU A 36 1.80 -5.73 -0.02
C LEU A 36 2.40 -6.95 0.70
N TRP A 37 3.56 -6.80 1.35
CA TRP A 37 4.30 -7.92 1.95
C TRP A 37 4.09 -8.08 3.45
N GLU A 38 3.80 -7.02 4.19
CA GLU A 38 3.71 -7.08 5.66
C GLU A 38 2.67 -8.04 6.21
N ASN A 39 1.69 -8.41 5.41
CA ASN A 39 0.57 -9.24 5.84
C ASN A 39 0.42 -10.52 5.02
N VAL A 40 1.42 -10.84 4.20
CA VAL A 40 1.47 -12.06 3.40
C VAL A 40 2.21 -13.11 4.21
N THR A 41 1.49 -13.98 4.91
CA THR A 41 2.08 -15.02 5.76
C THR A 41 2.31 -16.36 5.02
N ALA A 42 1.80 -16.53 3.83
CA ALA A 42 1.93 -17.75 3.03
C ALA A 42 1.78 -17.45 1.53
N GLY A 43 2.40 -16.37 1.06
CA GLY A 43 2.43 -16.04 -0.36
C GLY A 43 3.68 -16.61 -1.01
N THR A 44 3.61 -16.79 -2.32
CA THR A 44 4.75 -17.13 -3.18
C THR A 44 4.88 -16.05 -4.23
N VAL A 45 6.11 -15.63 -4.49
CA VAL A 45 6.41 -14.78 -5.63
C VAL A 45 6.74 -15.68 -6.82
N HIS A 46 6.03 -15.48 -7.91
CA HIS A 46 6.26 -16.15 -9.18
C HIS A 46 6.99 -15.21 -10.14
N ASP A 47 7.87 -15.79 -10.95
CA ASP A 47 8.62 -15.08 -11.98
C ASP A 47 9.33 -13.83 -11.47
N ARG A 48 10.03 -13.96 -10.35
CA ARG A 48 10.81 -12.85 -9.81
C ARG A 48 11.99 -12.56 -10.70
N VAL A 49 12.08 -11.32 -11.17
CA VAL A 49 13.23 -10.79 -11.89
C VAL A 49 13.78 -9.62 -11.10
N SER A 50 15.10 -9.59 -10.88
CA SER A 50 15.73 -8.52 -10.12
C SER A 50 17.03 -8.05 -10.75
N GLY A 51 17.28 -6.75 -10.62
CA GLY A 51 18.49 -6.06 -11.02
C GLY A 51 18.96 -5.12 -9.92
N ASP A 52 19.95 -4.29 -10.23
CA ASP A 52 20.49 -3.34 -9.26
C ASP A 52 19.44 -2.31 -8.85
N GLY A 53 19.08 -2.33 -7.56
CA GLY A 53 18.12 -1.40 -6.96
C GLY A 53 16.65 -1.59 -7.36
N TRP A 54 16.28 -2.69 -8.00
CA TRP A 54 14.89 -2.98 -8.36
C TRP A 54 14.59 -4.46 -8.46
N GLU A 55 13.30 -4.80 -8.32
CA GLU A 55 12.79 -6.13 -8.63
C GLU A 55 11.34 -6.06 -9.11
N ALA A 56 10.92 -7.08 -9.86
CA ALA A 56 9.54 -7.26 -10.33
C ALA A 56 9.15 -8.73 -10.20
N GLY A 57 7.85 -8.99 -10.09
CA GLY A 57 7.30 -10.33 -9.99
C GLY A 57 5.79 -10.31 -9.78
N ARG A 58 5.23 -11.50 -9.54
CA ARG A 58 3.82 -11.67 -9.19
C ARG A 58 3.70 -12.40 -7.86
N ILE A 59 3.09 -11.77 -6.87
CA ILE A 59 2.81 -12.40 -5.58
C ILE A 59 1.41 -12.99 -5.56
N VAL A 60 1.31 -14.28 -5.23
CA VAL A 60 0.05 -15.02 -5.19
C VAL A 60 -0.07 -15.75 -3.85
N GLY A 61 -1.27 -15.83 -3.33
CA GLY A 61 -1.57 -16.54 -2.09
C GLY A 61 -1.64 -15.62 -0.90
N GLY A 62 -1.42 -16.16 0.27
CA GLY A 62 -1.47 -15.44 1.53
C GLY A 62 -2.76 -15.65 2.28
N SER A 63 -2.63 -16.03 3.55
CA SER A 63 -3.69 -15.96 4.54
C SER A 63 -3.31 -14.91 5.59
N ARG A 64 -4.27 -14.14 6.04
CA ARG A 64 -4.04 -13.18 7.12
C ARG A 64 -4.28 -13.85 8.46
N THR A 65 -3.25 -13.91 9.28
CA THR A 65 -3.42 -14.16 10.71
C THR A 65 -3.41 -12.79 11.39
N ALA A 66 -4.56 -12.35 11.90
CA ALA A 66 -4.62 -11.16 12.75
C ALA A 66 -4.18 -11.53 14.16
N GLU A 67 -2.98 -11.19 14.55
CA GLU A 67 -2.55 -11.28 15.94
C GLU A 67 -2.99 -10.00 16.67
N ARG A 68 -3.90 -10.17 17.64
CA ARG A 68 -4.35 -9.07 18.50
C ARG A 68 -3.64 -9.16 19.84
N VAL A 69 -2.71 -8.28 20.10
CA VAL A 69 -2.08 -8.12 21.40
C VAL A 69 -2.89 -7.10 22.21
N HIS A 70 -3.54 -7.55 23.27
CA HIS A 70 -4.21 -6.68 24.23
C HIS A 70 -3.33 -6.51 25.46
N ARG A 71 -2.92 -5.28 25.76
CA ARG A 71 -2.22 -4.94 27.00
C ARG A 71 -3.18 -4.21 27.92
N SER A 72 -3.48 -4.79 29.06
CA SER A 72 -4.25 -4.15 30.13
C SER A 72 -3.63 -4.52 31.48
N GLY A 73 -3.31 -3.53 32.30
CA GLY A 73 -2.93 -3.70 33.70
C GLY A 73 -1.73 -4.60 33.99
N GLY A 74 -0.65 -4.52 33.17
CA GLY A 74 0.57 -5.31 33.41
C GLY A 74 0.49 -6.78 32.94
N VAL A 75 -0.67 -7.24 32.48
CA VAL A 75 -0.87 -8.60 31.93
C VAL A 75 -0.92 -8.52 30.42
N THR A 76 -0.04 -9.26 29.75
CA THR A 76 -0.04 -9.40 28.30
C THR A 76 -0.83 -10.63 27.92
N ILE A 77 -2.09 -10.49 27.53
CA ILE A 77 -2.89 -11.59 26.98
C ILE A 77 -2.68 -11.61 25.47
N LYS A 78 -1.94 -12.60 25.00
CA LYS A 78 -1.82 -12.90 23.57
C LYS A 78 -3.01 -13.78 23.17
N THR A 79 -4.07 -13.17 22.67
CA THR A 79 -5.18 -13.91 22.09
C THR A 79 -4.92 -14.10 20.62
N ARG A 80 -4.50 -15.28 20.22
CA ARG A 80 -4.41 -15.67 18.81
C ARG A 80 -5.80 -16.05 18.35
N VAL A 81 -6.57 -15.08 17.88
CA VAL A 81 -7.86 -15.34 17.24
C VAL A 81 -7.57 -15.67 15.79
N SER A 82 -7.50 -16.94 15.47
CA SER A 82 -7.60 -17.43 14.09
C SER A 82 -9.04 -17.22 13.63
N VAL A 83 -9.38 -16.01 13.25
CA VAL A 83 -10.62 -15.75 12.53
C VAL A 83 -10.36 -16.20 11.11
N ASN A 84 -10.91 -17.32 10.71
CA ASN A 84 -11.00 -17.74 9.31
C ASN A 84 -11.97 -16.78 8.60
N VAL A 85 -11.56 -15.53 8.45
CA VAL A 85 -12.20 -14.62 7.52
C VAL A 85 -11.78 -15.12 6.15
N PRO A 86 -12.69 -15.35 5.20
CA PRO A 86 -12.31 -15.68 3.84
C PRO A 86 -11.46 -14.52 3.32
N THR A 87 -10.18 -14.72 3.37
CA THR A 87 -9.19 -13.73 2.97
C THR A 87 -9.18 -13.76 1.46
N LYS A 88 -9.48 -12.62 0.86
CA LYS A 88 -9.29 -12.42 -0.58
C LYS A 88 -7.85 -12.83 -0.87
N SER A 89 -7.66 -13.88 -1.65
CA SER A 89 -6.34 -14.33 -2.06
C SER A 89 -5.60 -13.14 -2.69
N ILE A 90 -4.37 -12.92 -2.30
CA ILE A 90 -3.54 -11.89 -2.90
C ILE A 90 -3.12 -12.41 -4.27
N ASP A 91 -3.28 -11.59 -5.28
CA ASP A 91 -2.81 -11.81 -6.63
C ASP A 91 -2.45 -10.45 -7.22
N LEU A 92 -1.17 -10.10 -7.13
CA LEU A 92 -0.65 -8.78 -7.48
C LEU A 92 0.68 -8.91 -8.21
N GLY A 93 0.78 -8.26 -9.38
CA GLY A 93 2.07 -7.97 -10.00
C GLY A 93 2.67 -6.72 -9.37
N TYR A 94 3.98 -6.67 -9.26
CA TYR A 94 4.69 -5.53 -8.71
C TYR A 94 5.98 -5.21 -9.47
N LEU A 95 6.36 -3.94 -9.42
CA LEU A 95 7.70 -3.43 -9.70
C LEU A 95 8.11 -2.58 -8.50
N ALA A 96 9.16 -3.00 -7.80
CA ALA A 96 9.71 -2.31 -6.65
C ALA A 96 11.05 -1.67 -7.00
N ILE A 97 11.23 -0.40 -6.65
CA ILE A 97 12.41 0.42 -6.95
C ILE A 97 12.94 0.98 -5.64
N ARG A 98 14.22 0.79 -5.36
CA ARG A 98 14.86 1.35 -4.17
C ARG A 98 15.06 2.86 -4.32
N LEU A 99 14.82 3.58 -3.24
CA LEU A 99 15.07 5.02 -3.12
C LEU A 99 16.29 5.29 -2.22
N PRO A 100 16.93 6.46 -2.33
CA PRO A 100 18.14 6.77 -1.55
C PRO A 100 17.87 7.02 -0.07
N ARG A 101 16.63 7.37 0.29
CA ARG A 101 16.25 7.76 1.64
C ARG A 101 14.94 7.09 2.07
N ARG A 102 14.78 6.94 3.38
CA ARG A 102 13.50 6.56 3.96
C ARG A 102 12.54 7.73 3.94
N LEU A 103 11.33 7.47 3.48
CA LEU A 103 10.25 8.42 3.28
C LEU A 103 9.04 8.06 4.13
N PRO A 104 8.15 9.02 4.41
CA PRO A 104 6.85 8.71 4.97
C PRO A 104 6.09 7.73 4.10
N HIS A 105 5.18 6.98 4.70
CA HIS A 105 4.32 6.05 3.98
C HIS A 105 3.29 6.81 3.15
N LEU A 106 3.48 6.89 1.84
CA LEU A 106 2.62 7.57 0.89
C LEU A 106 1.99 6.54 -0.04
N VAL A 107 0.71 6.69 -0.36
CA VAL A 107 -0.01 5.79 -1.26
C VAL A 107 -0.79 6.59 -2.28
N LEU A 108 -0.63 6.24 -3.54
CA LEU A 108 -1.45 6.67 -4.66
C LEU A 108 -2.35 5.52 -5.06
N ASP A 109 -3.64 5.69 -4.88
CA ASP A 109 -4.70 4.76 -5.25
C ASP A 109 -5.21 5.16 -6.63
N ALA A 110 -4.85 4.42 -7.66
CA ALA A 110 -5.23 4.73 -9.02
C ALA A 110 -6.74 4.57 -9.22
N ARG A 111 -7.37 5.57 -9.80
CA ARG A 111 -8.82 5.53 -10.02
C ARG A 111 -9.22 4.64 -11.18
N GLU A 112 -8.34 4.47 -12.16
CA GLU A 112 -8.60 3.67 -13.35
C GLU A 112 -8.66 2.17 -13.06
N ASN A 113 -7.83 1.68 -12.11
CA ASN A 113 -7.85 0.27 -11.73
C ASN A 113 -8.89 -0.06 -10.63
N ASN A 114 -9.59 0.95 -10.14
CA ASN A 114 -10.64 0.79 -9.16
C ASN A 114 -11.97 0.44 -9.86
N GLY A 115 -12.45 -0.79 -9.63
CA GLY A 115 -13.83 -1.14 -9.96
C GLY A 115 -14.82 -0.51 -8.95
N ILE A 116 -15.75 -1.32 -8.44
CA ILE A 116 -16.69 -0.86 -7.36
C ILE A 116 -15.95 -0.59 -6.04
N LEU A 117 -14.79 -1.19 -5.84
CA LEU A 117 -13.93 -1.06 -4.66
C LEU A 117 -12.49 -0.80 -5.11
N SER A 118 -11.75 -0.02 -4.30
CA SER A 118 -10.31 0.18 -4.53
C SER A 118 -9.55 -1.15 -4.55
N SER A 119 -8.55 -1.22 -5.42
CA SER A 119 -7.64 -2.35 -5.58
C SER A 119 -6.67 -2.51 -4.41
N LEU A 120 -6.48 -1.46 -3.62
CA LEU A 120 -5.58 -1.47 -2.45
C LEU A 120 -5.89 -2.62 -1.49
N GLN A 121 -4.84 -3.32 -1.05
CA GLN A 121 -4.96 -4.39 -0.06
C GLN A 121 -5.53 -3.89 1.27
N HIS A 122 -5.16 -2.67 1.64
CA HIS A 122 -5.65 -1.98 2.82
C HIS A 122 -6.05 -0.55 2.47
N GLN A 123 -7.31 -0.23 2.76
CA GLN A 123 -7.80 1.13 2.60
C GLN A 123 -7.23 2.04 3.70
N PRO A 124 -6.47 3.11 3.37
CA PRO A 124 -6.13 4.15 4.32
C PRO A 124 -7.39 4.85 4.86
N ARG A 125 -7.27 5.51 6.01
CA ARG A 125 -8.38 6.31 6.52
C ARG A 125 -8.62 7.51 5.62
N ARG A 126 -9.88 7.84 5.37
CA ARG A 126 -10.26 9.01 4.54
C ARG A 126 -9.68 10.33 5.07
N SER A 127 -9.45 10.43 6.39
CA SER A 127 -8.83 11.60 7.02
C SER A 127 -7.34 11.78 6.69
N GLN A 128 -6.73 10.82 5.99
CA GLN A 128 -5.35 10.87 5.52
C GLN A 128 -5.26 11.14 4.02
N ARG A 129 -6.41 11.31 3.36
CA ARG A 129 -6.44 11.71 1.96
C ARG A 129 -6.02 13.16 1.83
N LEU A 130 -4.99 13.39 1.03
CA LEU A 130 -4.54 14.71 0.61
C LEU A 130 -5.10 14.98 -0.78
N ARG A 131 -5.65 16.17 -0.99
CA ARG A 131 -6.05 16.65 -2.31
C ARG A 131 -4.95 17.51 -2.87
N LEU A 132 -4.60 17.25 -4.12
CA LEU A 132 -3.65 18.06 -4.86
C LEU A 132 -4.39 18.93 -5.88
N GLU A 133 -3.74 20.01 -6.29
CA GLU A 133 -4.29 20.91 -7.31
C GLU A 133 -4.18 20.28 -8.71
N GLY A 134 -4.98 20.81 -9.64
CA GLY A 134 -5.00 20.36 -11.02
C GLY A 134 -5.78 19.07 -11.24
N ASP A 135 -5.37 18.33 -12.25
CA ASP A 135 -6.02 17.09 -12.71
C ASP A 135 -5.51 15.82 -12.02
N PHE A 136 -4.47 15.91 -11.17
CA PHE A 136 -3.90 14.76 -10.49
C PHE A 136 -4.94 13.96 -9.70
N ASP A 137 -5.87 14.65 -9.01
CA ASP A 137 -6.98 14.03 -8.27
C ASP A 137 -7.99 13.29 -9.19
N LEU A 138 -7.94 13.50 -10.52
CA LEU A 138 -8.71 12.74 -11.50
C LEU A 138 -8.12 11.34 -11.73
N HIS A 139 -6.82 11.20 -11.55
CA HIS A 139 -6.07 9.95 -11.77
C HIS A 139 -5.84 9.18 -10.46
N PHE A 140 -5.46 9.89 -9.39
CA PHE A 140 -5.08 9.26 -8.13
C PHE A 140 -5.79 9.84 -6.91
N HIS A 141 -5.92 9.00 -5.89
CA HIS A 141 -6.17 9.45 -4.53
C HIS A 141 -4.89 9.32 -3.71
N LEU A 142 -4.28 10.47 -3.38
CA LEU A 142 -3.09 10.50 -2.54
C LEU A 142 -3.47 10.37 -1.07
N PHE A 143 -2.77 9.47 -0.36
CA PHE A 143 -2.83 9.32 1.08
C PHE A 143 -1.47 9.56 1.71
N ALA A 144 -1.45 10.39 2.77
CA ALA A 144 -0.27 10.69 3.57
C ALA A 144 -0.59 10.55 5.07
N PRO A 145 0.37 10.20 5.93
CA PRO A 145 0.18 10.23 7.37
C PRO A 145 -0.15 11.65 7.83
N LYS A 146 -1.00 11.78 8.84
CA LYS A 146 -1.35 13.08 9.40
C LYS A 146 -0.10 13.79 9.96
N GLY A 147 0.11 15.03 9.55
CA GLY A 147 1.28 15.83 9.89
C GLY A 147 2.45 15.67 8.90
N TYR A 148 2.29 14.84 7.85
CA TYR A 148 3.26 14.65 6.77
C TYR A 148 2.75 15.14 5.41
N GLU A 149 1.77 16.02 5.40
CA GLU A 149 1.18 16.58 4.19
C GLU A 149 2.23 17.38 3.38
N ARG A 150 3.09 18.15 4.09
CA ARG A 150 4.18 18.91 3.45
C ARG A 150 5.25 17.99 2.86
N ASP A 151 5.53 16.89 3.52
CA ASP A 151 6.49 15.88 3.04
C ASP A 151 5.96 15.21 1.77
N ALA A 152 4.65 14.93 1.71
CA ALA A 152 4.01 14.41 0.50
C ALA A 152 4.14 15.41 -0.66
N LEU A 153 3.91 16.71 -0.42
CA LEU A 153 4.09 17.74 -1.43
C LEU A 153 5.56 17.94 -1.83
N TYR A 154 6.49 17.71 -0.92
CA TYR A 154 7.92 17.72 -1.23
C TYR A 154 8.29 16.57 -2.19
N VAL A 155 7.74 15.39 -1.98
CA VAL A 155 7.98 14.21 -2.83
C VAL A 155 7.25 14.35 -4.16
N PHE A 156 5.95 14.63 -4.14
CA PHE A 156 5.10 14.72 -5.34
C PHE A 156 5.14 16.13 -5.93
N THR A 157 6.28 16.46 -6.55
CA THR A 157 6.41 17.71 -7.34
C THR A 157 5.54 17.63 -8.60
N PRO A 158 5.17 18.77 -9.22
CA PRO A 158 4.39 18.78 -10.46
C PRO A 158 5.01 17.90 -11.57
N ASP A 159 6.33 17.91 -11.72
CA ASP A 159 7.02 17.08 -12.71
C ASP A 159 6.88 15.58 -12.39
N LEU A 160 7.02 15.17 -11.12
CA LEU A 160 6.84 13.77 -10.74
C LEU A 160 5.37 13.36 -10.88
N MET A 161 4.44 14.25 -10.57
CA MET A 161 3.01 13.98 -10.76
C MET A 161 2.65 13.77 -12.23
N ALA A 162 3.19 14.56 -13.15
CA ALA A 162 3.00 14.36 -14.59
C ALA A 162 3.52 12.99 -15.05
N LEU A 163 4.75 12.63 -14.65
CA LEU A 163 5.33 11.31 -14.97
C LEU A 163 4.51 10.15 -14.38
N LEU A 164 3.95 10.32 -13.18
CA LEU A 164 3.10 9.30 -12.56
C LEU A 164 1.80 9.12 -13.35
N ILE A 165 1.18 10.20 -13.81
CA ILE A 165 -0.03 10.12 -14.67
C ILE A 165 0.30 9.37 -15.95
N ASP A 166 1.39 9.76 -16.64
CA ASP A 166 1.75 9.23 -17.95
C ASP A 166 2.15 7.76 -17.91
N GLU A 167 2.91 7.35 -16.90
CA GLU A 167 3.52 6.01 -16.85
C GLU A 167 2.79 5.02 -15.93
N THR A 168 2.08 5.53 -14.92
CA THR A 168 1.46 4.68 -13.88
C THR A 168 0.00 4.99 -13.62
N GLY A 169 -0.70 5.72 -14.50
CA GLY A 169 -2.08 6.18 -14.26
C GLY A 169 -3.09 5.08 -13.95
N ASP A 170 -2.86 3.86 -14.45
CA ASP A 170 -3.66 2.65 -14.19
C ASP A 170 -3.09 1.75 -13.08
N LEU A 171 -2.02 2.15 -12.39
CA LEU A 171 -1.31 1.35 -11.40
C LEU A 171 -1.34 2.04 -10.03
N ASP A 172 -1.49 1.26 -8.97
CA ASP A 172 -1.29 1.77 -7.63
C ASP A 172 0.19 1.99 -7.34
N VAL A 173 0.50 3.06 -6.60
CA VAL A 173 1.88 3.39 -6.23
C VAL A 173 1.97 3.56 -4.72
N GLU A 174 2.93 2.89 -4.10
CA GLU A 174 3.25 3.02 -2.69
C GLU A 174 4.69 3.48 -2.52
N ILE A 175 4.90 4.50 -1.71
CA ILE A 175 6.23 4.83 -1.19
C ILE A 175 6.23 4.45 0.28
N ARG A 176 7.18 3.59 0.65
CA ARG A 176 7.28 3.10 2.02
C ARG A 176 8.72 2.80 2.41
N ASP A 177 9.16 3.44 3.49
CA ASP A 177 10.56 3.42 3.87
C ASP A 177 11.44 3.86 2.68
N ASP A 178 12.34 3.02 2.18
CA ASP A 178 13.22 3.29 1.05
C ASP A 178 12.77 2.59 -0.26
N MET A 179 11.47 2.31 -0.39
CA MET A 179 10.93 1.64 -1.58
C MET A 179 9.81 2.46 -2.24
N LEU A 180 9.90 2.59 -3.56
CA LEU A 180 8.79 2.96 -4.43
C LEU A 180 8.29 1.69 -5.09
N ILE A 181 7.01 1.38 -4.94
CA ILE A 181 6.40 0.15 -5.43
C ILE A 181 5.23 0.52 -6.32
N VAL A 182 5.23 -0.01 -7.52
CA VAL A 182 4.10 0.06 -8.45
C VAL A 182 3.48 -1.30 -8.52
N TYR A 183 2.16 -1.42 -8.40
CA TYR A 183 1.50 -2.72 -8.42
C TYR A 183 0.14 -2.72 -9.12
N ARG A 184 -0.24 -3.90 -9.57
CA ARG A 184 -1.45 -4.12 -10.37
C ARG A 184 -2.16 -5.40 -9.90
N PRO A 185 -3.48 -5.34 -9.65
CA PRO A 185 -4.28 -6.55 -9.46
C PRO A 185 -4.22 -7.49 -10.66
N GLY A 186 -4.12 -8.81 -10.39
CA GLY A 186 -4.07 -9.85 -11.42
C GLY A 186 -2.71 -10.02 -12.10
N GLY A 187 -1.71 -9.20 -11.74
CA GLY A 187 -0.35 -9.33 -12.25
C GLY A 187 -0.05 -8.56 -13.53
N PHE A 188 1.20 -8.61 -13.95
CA PHE A 188 1.70 -8.16 -15.24
C PHE A 188 1.97 -9.37 -16.15
N ASP A 189 1.76 -9.25 -17.44
CA ASP A 189 2.20 -10.27 -18.41
C ASP A 189 3.71 -10.10 -18.65
N LEU A 190 4.53 -10.80 -17.86
CA LEU A 190 5.98 -10.75 -17.96
C LEU A 190 6.54 -11.41 -19.23
N ALA A 191 5.70 -12.15 -19.98
CA ALA A 191 6.07 -12.66 -21.29
C ALA A 191 5.83 -11.66 -22.43
N ASP A 192 5.20 -10.52 -22.15
CA ASP A 192 4.99 -9.42 -23.10
C ASP A 192 6.16 -8.44 -23.05
N ALA A 193 6.83 -8.20 -24.19
CA ALA A 193 7.94 -7.25 -24.29
C ALA A 193 7.52 -5.83 -23.88
N ALA A 194 6.28 -5.43 -24.18
CA ALA A 194 5.76 -4.11 -23.83
C ALA A 194 5.70 -3.90 -22.27
N THR A 195 5.54 -4.97 -21.50
CA THR A 195 5.63 -4.88 -20.04
C THR A 195 7.03 -4.46 -19.58
N TRP A 196 8.08 -5.02 -20.18
CA TRP A 196 9.46 -4.70 -19.85
C TRP A 196 9.86 -3.30 -20.33
N GLU A 197 9.38 -2.90 -21.48
CA GLU A 197 9.55 -1.51 -21.96
C GLU A 197 8.88 -0.52 -20.99
N ARG A 198 7.67 -0.82 -20.53
CA ARG A 198 6.98 -0.01 -19.54
C ARG A 198 7.76 0.04 -18.22
N PHE A 199 8.25 -1.10 -17.72
CA PHE A 199 9.08 -1.14 -16.52
C PHE A 199 10.37 -0.33 -16.68
N ALA A 200 11.00 -0.40 -17.84
CA ALA A 200 12.17 0.41 -18.15
C ALA A 200 11.85 1.92 -18.13
N ARG A 201 10.72 2.34 -18.74
CA ARG A 201 10.26 3.74 -18.69
C ARG A 201 9.94 4.17 -17.25
N ILE A 202 9.14 3.41 -16.50
CA ILE A 202 8.83 3.74 -15.09
C ILE A 202 10.13 3.92 -14.29
N ARG A 203 11.11 3.04 -14.45
CA ARG A 203 12.40 3.15 -13.75
C ARG A 203 13.20 4.37 -14.16
N SER A 204 13.27 4.67 -15.46
CA SER A 204 14.08 5.77 -16.00
C SER A 204 13.41 7.15 -15.86
N THR A 205 12.09 7.22 -15.66
CA THR A 205 11.33 8.45 -15.49
C THR A 205 10.88 8.62 -14.03
N VAL A 206 9.83 7.92 -13.60
CA VAL A 206 9.28 8.01 -12.24
C VAL A 206 10.32 7.66 -11.19
N GLY A 207 11.02 6.54 -11.37
CA GLY A 207 12.05 6.07 -10.43
C GLY A 207 13.22 7.06 -10.32
N ALA A 208 13.77 7.50 -11.45
CA ALA A 208 14.89 8.46 -11.48
C ALA A 208 14.49 9.83 -10.92
N LYS A 209 13.28 10.32 -11.22
CA LYS A 209 12.77 11.58 -10.67
C LYS A 209 12.52 11.48 -9.17
N ALA A 210 11.89 10.39 -8.72
CA ALA A 210 11.69 10.13 -7.29
C ALA A 210 13.03 10.02 -6.56
N TRP A 211 14.02 9.31 -7.12
CA TRP A 211 15.37 9.23 -6.57
C TRP A 211 15.97 10.62 -6.35
N THR A 212 16.04 11.43 -7.41
CA THR A 212 16.62 12.77 -7.34
C THR A 212 15.89 13.67 -6.35
N GLN A 213 14.54 13.61 -6.34
CA GLN A 213 13.73 14.41 -5.45
C GLN A 213 13.91 14.03 -3.98
N THR A 214 14.15 12.75 -3.70
CA THR A 214 14.18 12.24 -2.33
C THR A 214 15.57 12.10 -1.74
N ASP A 215 16.63 12.25 -2.52
CA ASP A 215 18.02 12.15 -2.04
C ASP A 215 18.35 13.16 -0.93
N GLY A 216 17.81 14.37 -1.01
CA GLY A 216 17.94 15.41 0.00
C GLY A 216 16.93 15.34 1.17
N TYR A 217 15.99 14.39 1.15
CA TYR A 217 14.92 14.33 2.14
C TYR A 217 15.43 14.08 3.56
N ARG A 218 14.90 14.84 4.53
CA ARG A 218 15.12 14.67 5.98
C ARG A 218 13.82 14.93 6.71
N ASP A 219 13.52 14.10 7.68
CA ASP A 219 12.37 14.33 8.57
C ASP A 219 12.83 15.20 9.77
N ASP A 220 12.45 16.46 9.76
CA ASP A 220 12.81 17.44 10.81
C ASP A 220 12.21 17.11 12.20
N ARG A 221 11.28 16.15 12.26
CA ARG A 221 10.67 15.66 13.51
C ARG A 221 11.55 14.65 14.24
N VAL A 222 12.62 14.20 13.59
CA VAL A 222 13.56 13.22 14.16
C VAL A 222 14.80 13.93 14.64
N THR A 223 15.18 13.71 15.91
CA THR A 223 16.36 14.31 16.52
C THR A 223 17.65 14.02 15.71
N ALA A 224 18.47 15.02 15.50
CA ALA A 224 19.76 14.93 14.81
C ALA A 224 20.63 13.82 15.44
N GLY A 225 20.92 12.78 14.70
CA GLY A 225 21.62 11.55 15.13
C GLY A 225 20.94 10.28 14.64
N LEU A 226 19.62 10.32 14.35
CA LEU A 226 18.87 9.26 13.70
C LEU A 226 18.49 9.67 12.26
N SER A 227 19.32 10.44 11.61
CA SER A 227 19.04 11.20 10.37
C SER A 227 18.64 10.40 9.13
N ALA A 228 18.55 9.07 9.22
CA ALA A 228 18.07 8.22 8.14
C ALA A 228 16.67 7.64 8.41
N SER A 229 15.95 8.08 9.43
CA SER A 229 14.66 7.50 9.83
C SER A 229 13.53 8.51 9.76
N VAL A 230 12.37 8.03 9.40
CA VAL A 230 11.09 8.76 9.50
C VAL A 230 10.52 8.57 10.90
N GLY A 231 9.93 9.62 11.46
CA GLY A 231 9.27 9.58 12.76
C GLY A 231 8.16 8.51 12.82
N PRO A 232 7.82 7.99 14.01
CA PRO A 232 6.88 6.89 14.16
C PRO A 232 5.52 7.13 13.48
N ASP A 233 5.03 8.37 13.55
CA ASP A 233 3.74 8.74 12.94
C ASP A 233 3.76 8.77 11.40
N GLY A 234 4.95 8.95 10.80
CA GLY A 234 5.14 8.96 9.36
C GLY A 234 5.30 7.56 8.74
N ARG A 235 5.68 6.57 9.55
CA ARG A 235 6.08 5.25 9.01
C ARG A 235 4.94 4.45 8.42
N ARG A 236 3.70 4.65 8.90
CA ARG A 236 2.56 3.83 8.47
C ARG A 236 1.28 4.64 8.40
N LEU A 237 0.55 4.48 7.32
CA LEU A 237 -0.81 4.97 7.20
C LEU A 237 -1.74 4.21 8.16
N LYS A 238 -2.66 4.94 8.79
CA LYS A 238 -3.70 4.32 9.64
C LYS A 238 -4.76 3.69 8.75
N ARG A 239 -5.03 2.40 8.96
CA ARG A 239 -6.00 1.64 8.18
C ARG A 239 -7.43 2.03 8.53
N ALA A 240 -8.30 2.08 7.53
CA ALA A 240 -9.73 2.19 7.75
C ALA A 240 -10.26 0.87 8.35
N LEU A 241 -11.22 0.96 9.27
CA LEU A 241 -11.91 -0.23 9.76
C LEU A 241 -12.70 -0.88 8.61
N PRO A 242 -12.67 -2.21 8.47
CA PRO A 242 -13.50 -2.94 7.51
C PRO A 242 -14.97 -2.53 7.64
N ARG A 243 -15.69 -2.48 6.52
CA ARG A 243 -17.11 -2.07 6.52
C ARG A 243 -17.96 -2.88 7.51
N GLY A 244 -17.76 -4.21 7.56
CA GLY A 244 -18.45 -5.07 8.51
C GLY A 244 -18.21 -4.70 9.97
N VAL A 245 -16.96 -4.35 10.33
CA VAL A 245 -16.61 -3.90 11.68
C VAL A 245 -17.23 -2.52 11.97
N ARG A 246 -17.28 -1.63 10.98
CA ARG A 246 -17.95 -0.30 11.13
C ARG A 246 -19.45 -0.47 11.39
N VAL A 247 -20.11 -1.34 10.64
CA VAL A 247 -21.54 -1.64 10.82
C VAL A 247 -21.77 -2.30 12.19
N ALA A 248 -20.96 -3.28 12.58
CA ALA A 248 -21.06 -3.92 13.89
C ALA A 248 -20.84 -2.94 15.04
N VAL A 249 -19.85 -2.03 14.93
CA VAL A 249 -19.62 -0.98 15.93
C VAL A 249 -20.79 0.00 15.99
N ALA A 250 -21.33 0.40 14.83
CA ALA A 250 -22.49 1.30 14.80
C ALA A 250 -23.73 0.67 15.42
N ILE A 251 -24.00 -0.60 15.12
CA ILE A 251 -25.11 -1.36 15.74
C ILE A 251 -24.89 -1.50 17.26
N ALA A 252 -23.69 -1.91 17.70
CA ALA A 252 -23.38 -2.04 19.11
C ALA A 252 -23.52 -0.70 19.87
N SER A 253 -23.09 0.41 19.25
CA SER A 253 -23.26 1.75 19.82
C SER A 253 -24.74 2.16 19.93
N ALA A 254 -25.54 1.85 18.90
CA ALA A 254 -26.98 2.11 18.93
C ALA A 254 -27.68 1.30 20.03
N PHE A 255 -27.35 0.01 20.18
CA PHE A 255 -27.87 -0.82 21.27
C PHE A 255 -27.45 -0.30 22.65
N ALA A 256 -26.21 0.15 22.83
CA ALA A 256 -25.74 0.73 24.09
C ALA A 256 -26.50 2.01 24.45
N LEU A 257 -26.78 2.88 23.47
CA LEU A 257 -27.58 4.09 23.67
C LEU A 257 -29.02 3.78 24.05
N ILE A 258 -29.64 2.81 23.38
CA ILE A 258 -31.02 2.36 23.70
C ILE A 258 -31.07 1.76 25.11
N ALA A 259 -30.14 0.86 25.44
CA ALA A 259 -30.07 0.26 26.78
C ALA A 259 -29.84 1.31 27.87
N GLY A 260 -28.92 2.25 27.64
CA GLY A 260 -28.68 3.39 28.55
C GLY A 260 -29.90 4.29 28.72
N GLY A 261 -30.62 4.57 27.62
CA GLY A 261 -31.86 5.34 27.65
C GLY A 261 -32.99 4.61 28.47
N VAL A 262 -33.12 3.31 28.26
CA VAL A 262 -34.10 2.50 29.03
C VAL A 262 -33.77 2.50 30.52
N VAL A 263 -32.49 2.31 30.88
CA VAL A 263 -32.06 2.35 32.30
C VAL A 263 -32.33 3.73 32.91
N ALA A 264 -31.99 4.83 32.19
CA ALA A 264 -32.28 6.16 32.69
C ALA A 264 -33.77 6.44 32.86
N ALA A 265 -34.61 5.98 31.91
CA ALA A 265 -36.07 6.09 32.03
C ALA A 265 -36.65 5.31 33.22
N VAL A 266 -36.18 4.08 33.44
CA VAL A 266 -36.58 3.26 34.61
C VAL A 266 -36.16 3.96 35.90
N PHE A 267 -34.94 4.47 36.01
CA PHE A 267 -34.49 5.25 37.17
C PHE A 267 -35.32 6.52 37.43
N SER A 268 -35.68 7.23 36.35
CA SER A 268 -36.53 8.42 36.46
C SER A 268 -37.93 8.08 36.97
N VAL A 269 -38.52 7.00 36.46
CA VAL A 269 -39.84 6.53 36.93
C VAL A 269 -39.79 6.08 38.39
N VAL A 270 -38.78 5.32 38.80
CA VAL A 270 -38.60 4.89 40.20
C VAL A 270 -38.36 6.07 41.14
N ALA A 271 -37.56 7.05 40.71
CA ALA A 271 -37.29 8.26 41.50
C ALA A 271 -38.53 9.17 41.63
N SER A 272 -39.48 9.10 40.70
CA SER A 272 -40.74 9.89 40.77
C SER A 272 -41.86 9.19 41.57
N THR A 273 -41.68 7.93 41.96
CA THR A 273 -42.65 7.15 42.70
C THR A 273 -42.22 6.96 44.19
N LEU A 274 -41.07 7.46 44.59
CA LEU A 274 -40.59 7.57 45.96
C LEU A 274 -40.76 9.01 46.49
#